data_cc47390dd549036fee07cd20f878c2d9
#
_entry.id   cc47390dd549036fee07cd20f878c2d9
#
_cell.length_a   1.000
_cell.length_b   1.000
_cell.length_c   1.000
_cell.angle_alpha   90.00
_cell.angle_beta   90.00
_cell.angle_gamma   90.00
#
_symmetry.space_group_name_H-M   'P 1'
#
loop_
_entity.id
_entity.type
_entity.pdbx_description
1 polymer ?
#
loop_
_entity_poly.entity_id
_entity_poly.type
_entity_poly.pdbx_seq_one_letter_code
_entity_poly.pdbx_strand_id
1 'polypeptide(L)'
;MKDLQKKLRVALVQATPVMFNKDATIDKVCAQIREAGAHGAELIVFPESLIPCYPYGLTYGFTVGSRTEACRDDWKIYYDNAVLCPSADTDRIGAAAKEAGAYVSVGYTERGRHNGTLYCSNMIFGPDGRLLCNHRKLKPTGAERLIWGDADRDYFPVVDSPWGAMGALICWENYMPLARTALYQKGVSLYLCPNTNNNSEWHDTIRHIAIEGKCFVFHVNQYFTRDMYPTGYHGPAGDEIARLPKAPCNGGSAVIDPYGHYVTEPVWDCETIIYADINPDEEARARMEFDPCGHYSRPDVTELILHEK
;
A
#
# COMPACT_ATOMS: atom_id res chain seq x y z
N MET A 1 4.49 -7.59 -28.06
CA MET A 1 4.91 -6.94 -26.81
C MET A 1 5.57 -5.62 -27.17
N LYS A 2 5.21 -4.50 -26.51
CA LYS A 2 5.99 -3.27 -26.65
C LYS A 2 7.35 -3.53 -25.99
N ASP A 3 8.45 -3.03 -26.58
CA ASP A 3 9.75 -3.06 -25.93
C ASP A 3 9.64 -2.26 -24.61
N LEU A 4 9.90 -2.92 -23.48
CA LEU A 4 9.87 -2.30 -22.16
C LEU A 4 11.09 -1.37 -22.01
N GLN A 5 10.92 -0.30 -21.22
CA GLN A 5 12.06 0.55 -20.85
C GLN A 5 12.98 -0.23 -19.91
N LYS A 6 14.30 -0.10 -20.14
CA LYS A 6 15.35 -0.90 -19.46
C LYS A 6 15.80 -0.33 -18.12
N LYS A 7 15.32 0.83 -17.75
CA LYS A 7 15.65 1.47 -16.46
C LYS A 7 14.40 2.05 -15.85
N LEU A 8 14.23 1.81 -14.57
CA LEU A 8 13.21 2.43 -13.74
C LEU A 8 13.86 2.88 -12.43
N ARG A 9 13.73 4.17 -12.13
CA ARG A 9 14.07 4.71 -10.82
C ARG A 9 12.85 4.75 -9.93
N VAL A 10 12.91 4.03 -8.80
CA VAL A 10 11.82 3.90 -7.84
C VAL A 10 12.15 4.68 -6.57
N ALA A 11 11.15 5.29 -5.96
CA ALA A 11 11.20 5.84 -4.60
C ALA A 11 10.19 5.11 -3.72
N LEU A 12 10.66 4.47 -2.65
CA LEU A 12 9.83 3.98 -1.57
C LEU A 12 9.79 5.03 -0.47
N VAL A 13 8.62 5.58 -0.21
CA VAL A 13 8.45 6.63 0.80
C VAL A 13 8.04 5.99 2.11
N GLN A 14 9.01 5.69 2.97
CA GLN A 14 8.79 5.24 4.34
C GLN A 14 8.33 6.41 5.18
N ALA A 15 7.03 6.72 5.06
CA ALA A 15 6.44 7.94 5.58
C ALA A 15 5.87 7.78 6.98
N THR A 16 5.82 8.90 7.68
CA THR A 16 5.08 9.10 8.92
C THR A 16 3.83 9.94 8.61
N PRO A 17 2.60 9.51 8.94
CA PRO A 17 1.43 10.33 8.80
C PRO A 17 1.41 11.47 9.84
N VAL A 18 0.66 12.53 9.57
CA VAL A 18 0.23 13.46 10.61
C VAL A 18 -1.04 12.86 11.22
N MET A 19 -0.89 12.20 12.37
CA MET A 19 -1.91 11.35 12.97
C MET A 19 -3.27 12.05 13.07
N PHE A 20 -4.32 11.41 12.51
CA PHE A 20 -5.70 11.88 12.46
C PHE A 20 -5.91 13.26 11.80
N ASN A 21 -4.96 13.67 10.95
CA ASN A 21 -5.08 14.92 10.19
C ASN A 21 -4.88 14.64 8.69
N LYS A 22 -5.99 14.43 8.01
CA LYS A 22 -6.02 14.13 6.57
C LYS A 22 -5.32 15.21 5.74
N ASP A 23 -5.67 16.48 5.96
CA ASP A 23 -5.16 17.57 5.14
C ASP A 23 -3.65 17.75 5.28
N ALA A 24 -3.15 17.72 6.51
CA ALA A 24 -1.71 17.83 6.76
C ALA A 24 -0.95 16.60 6.23
N THR A 25 -1.55 15.40 6.30
CA THR A 25 -0.93 14.20 5.72
C THR A 25 -0.90 14.27 4.19
N ILE A 26 -1.96 14.76 3.54
CA ILE A 26 -1.99 14.97 2.08
C ILE A 26 -0.96 16.01 1.66
N ASP A 27 -0.82 17.13 2.39
CA ASP A 27 0.21 18.14 2.10
C ASP A 27 1.61 17.52 2.15
N LYS A 28 1.87 16.71 3.16
CA LYS A 28 3.14 15.98 3.33
C LYS A 28 3.38 14.99 2.19
N VAL A 29 2.38 14.18 1.84
CA VAL A 29 2.44 13.24 0.71
C VAL A 29 2.76 13.99 -0.58
N CYS A 30 2.06 15.10 -0.87
CA CYS A 30 2.34 15.92 -2.06
C CYS A 30 3.76 16.50 -2.07
N ALA A 31 4.27 16.93 -0.92
CA ALA A 31 5.66 17.40 -0.81
C ALA A 31 6.67 16.29 -1.08
N GLN A 32 6.46 15.09 -0.51
CA GLN A 32 7.32 13.92 -0.72
C GLN A 32 7.26 13.40 -2.17
N ILE A 33 6.11 13.48 -2.84
CA ILE A 33 5.99 13.17 -4.28
C ILE A 33 6.89 14.11 -5.10
N ARG A 34 6.81 15.43 -4.86
CA ARG A 34 7.65 16.41 -5.54
C ARG A 34 9.13 16.20 -5.27
N GLU A 35 9.50 15.92 -4.04
CA GLU A 35 10.87 15.61 -3.64
C GLU A 35 11.39 14.38 -4.39
N ALA A 36 10.64 13.28 -4.37
CA ALA A 36 11.02 12.05 -5.07
C ALA A 36 11.15 12.27 -6.59
N GLY A 37 10.20 13.01 -7.20
CA GLY A 37 10.27 13.39 -8.62
C GLY A 37 11.48 14.26 -8.94
N ALA A 38 11.82 15.22 -8.09
CA ALA A 38 13.03 16.05 -8.25
C ALA A 38 14.34 15.24 -8.22
N HIS A 39 14.32 14.06 -7.55
CA HIS A 39 15.40 13.08 -7.56
C HIS A 39 15.31 12.05 -8.69
N GLY A 40 14.41 12.27 -9.64
CA GLY A 40 14.26 11.45 -10.86
C GLY A 40 13.48 10.16 -10.67
N ALA A 41 12.70 9.99 -9.58
CA ALA A 41 11.86 8.83 -9.42
C ALA A 41 10.69 8.85 -10.44
N GLU A 42 10.47 7.72 -11.11
CA GLU A 42 9.43 7.51 -12.10
C GLU A 42 8.29 6.65 -11.55
N LEU A 43 8.54 5.92 -10.46
CA LEU A 43 7.57 5.23 -9.63
C LEU A 43 7.79 5.59 -8.17
N ILE A 44 6.74 6.10 -7.51
CA ILE A 44 6.78 6.53 -6.11
C ILE A 44 5.72 5.73 -5.35
N VAL A 45 6.13 5.01 -4.30
CA VAL A 45 5.25 4.11 -3.56
C VAL A 45 5.17 4.51 -2.11
N PHE A 46 3.95 4.70 -1.61
CA PHE A 46 3.63 5.00 -0.22
C PHE A 46 3.02 3.79 0.49
N PRO A 47 3.08 3.71 1.83
CA PRO A 47 2.60 2.57 2.59
C PRO A 47 1.06 2.49 2.68
N GLU A 48 0.58 1.37 3.24
CA GLU A 48 -0.82 1.09 3.55
C GLU A 48 -1.41 2.17 4.46
N SER A 49 -2.65 2.60 4.18
CA SER A 49 -3.48 3.47 5.06
C SER A 49 -2.72 4.66 5.66
N LEU A 50 -1.81 5.28 4.87
CA LEU A 50 -1.04 6.45 5.31
C LEU A 50 -1.95 7.64 5.62
N ILE A 51 -3.04 7.82 4.86
CA ILE A 51 -4.00 8.90 5.04
C ILE A 51 -5.29 8.36 5.68
N PRO A 52 -5.69 8.86 6.86
CA PRO A 52 -5.03 9.84 7.73
C PRO A 52 -3.95 9.23 8.62
N CYS A 53 -3.96 7.93 8.82
CA CYS A 53 -3.00 7.05 9.48
C CYS A 53 -3.57 5.62 9.56
N TYR A 54 -2.72 4.63 9.76
CA TYR A 54 -3.16 3.29 10.14
C TYR A 54 -3.56 3.31 11.63
N PRO A 55 -4.77 2.82 11.99
CA PRO A 55 -5.29 2.90 13.36
C PRO A 55 -4.69 1.79 14.24
N TYR A 56 -3.38 1.71 14.33
CA TYR A 56 -2.65 0.66 15.06
C TYR A 56 -3.08 0.56 16.52
N GLY A 57 -3.56 -0.62 16.92
CA GLY A 57 -3.99 -0.90 18.29
C GLY A 57 -5.30 -0.21 18.71
N LEU A 58 -5.99 0.46 17.79
CA LEU A 58 -7.23 1.17 18.08
C LEU A 58 -8.45 0.34 17.72
N THR A 59 -9.40 0.29 18.64
CA THR A 59 -10.76 -0.18 18.42
C THR A 59 -11.78 0.93 18.69
N TYR A 60 -11.31 2.11 19.08
CA TYR A 60 -12.14 3.24 19.52
C TYR A 60 -13.07 2.87 20.69
N GLY A 61 -12.63 1.91 21.52
CA GLY A 61 -13.42 1.37 22.63
C GLY A 61 -14.60 0.48 22.22
N PHE A 62 -14.71 0.09 20.95
CA PHE A 62 -15.75 -0.85 20.53
C PHE A 62 -15.50 -2.23 21.12
N THR A 63 -16.51 -2.74 21.84
CA THR A 63 -16.55 -4.10 22.34
C THR A 63 -17.86 -4.75 21.92
N VAL A 64 -17.89 -6.09 21.86
CA VAL A 64 -19.10 -6.82 21.45
C VAL A 64 -20.25 -6.45 22.40
N GLY A 65 -21.35 -5.95 21.82
CA GLY A 65 -22.56 -5.56 22.54
C GLY A 65 -22.51 -4.22 23.27
N SER A 66 -21.35 -3.54 23.34
CA SER A 66 -21.22 -2.24 24.00
C SER A 66 -20.88 -1.12 23.00
N ARG A 67 -21.56 0.01 23.13
CA ARG A 67 -21.34 1.24 22.36
C ARG A 67 -21.65 2.43 23.27
N THR A 68 -20.70 3.36 23.36
CA THR A 68 -20.84 4.58 24.14
C THR A 68 -20.79 5.80 23.22
N GLU A 69 -21.21 6.97 23.70
CA GLU A 69 -21.06 8.21 22.93
C GLU A 69 -19.58 8.53 22.68
N ALA A 70 -18.73 8.33 23.69
CA ALA A 70 -17.27 8.52 23.53
C ALA A 70 -16.66 7.65 22.44
N CYS A 71 -17.12 6.40 22.28
CA CYS A 71 -16.70 5.54 21.17
C CYS A 71 -17.10 6.11 19.81
N ARG A 72 -18.32 6.67 19.72
CA ARG A 72 -18.82 7.29 18.49
C ARG A 72 -18.06 8.54 18.14
N ASP A 73 -17.73 9.36 19.12
CA ASP A 73 -16.97 10.60 18.95
C ASP A 73 -15.55 10.31 18.46
N ASP A 74 -14.84 9.37 19.08
CA ASP A 74 -13.48 8.96 18.68
C ASP A 74 -13.48 8.37 17.26
N TRP A 75 -14.42 7.46 16.96
CA TRP A 75 -14.56 6.90 15.62
C TRP A 75 -14.90 7.97 14.57
N LYS A 76 -15.73 8.96 14.95
CA LYS A 76 -16.13 10.06 14.07
C LYS A 76 -14.94 10.90 13.63
N ILE A 77 -13.95 11.11 14.50
CA ILE A 77 -12.71 11.81 14.14
C ILE A 77 -11.98 11.07 13.02
N TYR A 78 -11.86 9.75 13.13
CA TYR A 78 -11.22 8.92 12.10
C TYR A 78 -12.03 8.95 10.79
N TYR A 79 -13.35 8.82 10.89
CA TYR A 79 -14.26 8.85 9.74
C TYR A 79 -14.20 10.18 8.97
N ASP A 80 -14.16 11.32 9.68
CA ASP A 80 -14.09 12.63 9.04
C ASP A 80 -12.77 12.88 8.33
N ASN A 81 -11.71 12.23 8.78
CA ASN A 81 -10.38 12.26 8.17
C ASN A 81 -10.17 11.19 7.08
N ALA A 82 -11.15 10.36 6.79
CA ALA A 82 -11.09 9.43 5.67
C ALA A 82 -11.38 10.15 4.33
N VAL A 83 -10.79 9.65 3.25
CA VAL A 83 -10.81 10.28 1.92
C VAL A 83 -11.94 9.72 1.06
N LEU A 84 -12.70 10.58 0.40
CA LEU A 84 -13.58 10.18 -0.70
C LEU A 84 -12.76 10.02 -1.98
N CYS A 85 -13.00 8.95 -2.74
CA CYS A 85 -12.34 8.73 -4.02
C CYS A 85 -13.40 8.53 -5.12
N PRO A 86 -13.35 9.34 -6.23
CA PRO A 86 -12.54 10.54 -6.45
C PRO A 86 -13.06 11.77 -5.65
N SER A 87 -12.20 12.74 -5.38
CA SER A 87 -12.52 14.00 -4.68
C SER A 87 -11.43 15.05 -4.88
N ALA A 88 -11.65 16.27 -4.35
CA ALA A 88 -10.62 17.30 -4.33
C ALA A 88 -9.33 16.86 -3.61
N ASP A 89 -9.43 15.98 -2.61
CA ASP A 89 -8.27 15.41 -1.92
C ASP A 89 -7.42 14.55 -2.85
N THR A 90 -8.06 13.67 -3.64
CA THR A 90 -7.37 12.85 -4.65
C THR A 90 -6.82 13.68 -5.80
N ASP A 91 -7.50 14.78 -6.18
CA ASP A 91 -7.04 15.69 -7.22
C ASP A 91 -5.73 16.40 -6.82
N ARG A 92 -5.56 16.74 -5.52
CA ARG A 92 -4.31 17.31 -5.00
C ARG A 92 -3.14 16.35 -5.17
N ILE A 93 -3.34 15.07 -4.87
CA ILE A 93 -2.32 14.02 -5.02
C ILE A 93 -2.01 13.79 -6.51
N GLY A 94 -3.05 13.72 -7.34
CA GLY A 94 -2.89 13.62 -8.80
C GLY A 94 -2.12 14.80 -9.39
N ALA A 95 -2.36 16.03 -8.92
CA ALA A 95 -1.60 17.20 -9.34
C ALA A 95 -0.11 17.07 -8.99
N ALA A 96 0.22 16.60 -7.78
CA ALA A 96 1.60 16.36 -7.39
C ALA A 96 2.27 15.25 -8.22
N ALA A 97 1.53 14.16 -8.54
CA ALA A 97 2.01 13.10 -9.43
C ALA A 97 2.33 13.65 -10.83
N LYS A 98 1.46 14.52 -11.37
CA LYS A 98 1.70 15.21 -12.64
C LYS A 98 2.91 16.14 -12.62
N GLU A 99 3.07 16.92 -11.54
CA GLU A 99 4.24 17.79 -11.36
C GLU A 99 5.54 16.99 -11.32
N ALA A 100 5.52 15.83 -10.64
CA ALA A 100 6.66 14.90 -10.59
C ALA A 100 6.89 14.13 -11.91
N GLY A 101 5.86 14.02 -12.77
CA GLY A 101 5.89 13.21 -13.98
C GLY A 101 6.02 11.70 -13.68
N ALA A 102 5.54 11.23 -12.54
CA ALA A 102 5.76 9.89 -12.02
C ALA A 102 4.45 9.13 -11.78
N TYR A 103 4.52 7.79 -11.85
CA TYR A 103 3.47 6.94 -11.28
C TYR A 103 3.54 7.02 -9.75
N VAL A 104 2.39 7.16 -9.10
CA VAL A 104 2.33 7.32 -7.64
C VAL A 104 1.29 6.37 -7.06
N SER A 105 1.72 5.50 -6.13
CA SER A 105 0.83 4.60 -5.38
C SER A 105 0.72 5.09 -3.94
N VAL A 106 -0.51 5.28 -3.43
CA VAL A 106 -0.76 5.80 -2.07
C VAL A 106 -1.82 4.96 -1.36
N GLY A 107 -1.45 4.42 -0.20
CA GLY A 107 -2.39 3.76 0.70
C GLY A 107 -3.16 4.76 1.57
N TYR A 108 -4.47 4.55 1.72
CA TYR A 108 -5.33 5.45 2.46
C TYR A 108 -6.58 4.76 3.01
N THR A 109 -7.24 5.39 3.98
CA THR A 109 -8.57 4.99 4.39
C THR A 109 -9.60 5.68 3.51
N GLU A 110 -10.32 4.88 2.71
CA GLU A 110 -11.38 5.35 1.83
C GLU A 110 -12.69 5.45 2.58
N ARG A 111 -13.42 6.54 2.39
CA ARG A 111 -14.80 6.69 2.84
C ARG A 111 -15.76 6.31 1.73
N GLY A 112 -16.70 5.40 2.01
CA GLY A 112 -17.77 5.05 1.07
C GLY A 112 -18.62 6.26 0.70
N ARG A 113 -18.87 6.45 -0.60
CA ARG A 113 -19.59 7.64 -1.12
C ARG A 113 -21.08 7.67 -0.73
N HIS A 114 -21.70 6.50 -0.65
CA HIS A 114 -23.14 6.37 -0.47
C HIS A 114 -23.52 5.60 0.81
N ASN A 115 -22.52 5.28 1.64
CA ASN A 115 -22.72 4.55 2.89
C ASN A 115 -21.76 5.06 3.97
N GLY A 116 -21.90 4.56 5.20
CA GLY A 116 -21.02 4.91 6.32
C GLY A 116 -19.80 4.01 6.45
N THR A 117 -19.49 3.15 5.44
CA THR A 117 -18.40 2.20 5.51
C THR A 117 -17.07 2.86 5.16
N LEU A 118 -16.03 2.53 5.91
CA LEU A 118 -14.65 2.82 5.58
C LEU A 118 -13.99 1.59 4.95
N TYR A 119 -13.00 1.81 4.09
CA TYR A 119 -12.23 0.76 3.44
C TYR A 119 -10.74 1.08 3.54
N CYS A 120 -9.91 0.06 3.70
CA CYS A 120 -8.47 0.18 3.49
C CYS A 120 -8.22 0.08 1.98
N SER A 121 -7.66 1.12 1.39
CA SER A 121 -7.53 1.25 -0.06
C SER A 121 -6.16 1.72 -0.49
N ASN A 122 -5.80 1.40 -1.75
CA ASN A 122 -4.60 1.87 -2.41
C ASN A 122 -4.95 2.42 -3.79
N MET A 123 -4.61 3.67 -4.05
CA MET A 123 -4.82 4.34 -5.32
C MET A 123 -3.51 4.47 -6.10
N ILE A 124 -3.58 4.36 -7.43
CA ILE A 124 -2.45 4.59 -8.33
C ILE A 124 -2.79 5.69 -9.31
N PHE A 125 -1.92 6.70 -9.36
CA PHE A 125 -1.97 7.79 -10.33
C PHE A 125 -0.93 7.59 -11.43
N GLY A 126 -1.27 8.04 -12.64
CA GLY A 126 -0.34 8.14 -13.75
C GLY A 126 0.51 9.42 -13.72
N PRO A 127 1.55 9.49 -14.57
CA PRO A 127 2.41 10.67 -14.68
C PRO A 127 1.70 11.89 -15.26
N ASP A 128 0.50 11.73 -15.77
CA ASP A 128 -0.41 12.80 -16.20
C ASP A 128 -1.34 13.29 -15.07
N GLY A 129 -1.25 12.68 -13.90
CA GLY A 129 -2.06 12.99 -12.70
C GLY A 129 -3.42 12.31 -12.66
N ARG A 130 -3.78 11.50 -13.66
CA ARG A 130 -5.04 10.76 -13.64
C ARG A 130 -5.00 9.61 -12.65
N LEU A 131 -6.10 9.41 -11.92
CA LEU A 131 -6.33 8.20 -11.14
C LEU A 131 -6.52 7.03 -12.12
N LEU A 132 -5.62 6.05 -12.08
CA LEU A 132 -5.62 4.88 -12.96
C LEU A 132 -6.37 3.70 -12.36
N CYS A 133 -6.24 3.50 -11.05
CA CYS A 133 -7.00 2.50 -10.32
C CYS A 133 -7.13 2.84 -8.83
N ASN A 134 -8.09 2.18 -8.19
CA ASN A 134 -8.34 2.23 -6.75
C ASN A 134 -8.66 0.82 -6.26
N HIS A 135 -7.70 0.16 -5.60
CA HIS A 135 -7.86 -1.16 -5.03
C HIS A 135 -8.32 -1.05 -3.57
N ARG A 136 -9.47 -1.64 -3.23
CA ARG A 136 -9.90 -1.87 -1.85
C ARG A 136 -9.36 -3.20 -1.35
N LYS A 137 -8.81 -3.23 -0.14
CA LYS A 137 -8.34 -4.46 0.52
C LYS A 137 -9.45 -5.51 0.54
N LEU A 138 -9.20 -6.67 -0.04
CA LEU A 138 -10.20 -7.75 -0.18
C LEU A 138 -10.81 -8.12 1.17
N LYS A 139 -9.95 -8.24 2.18
CA LYS A 139 -10.33 -8.65 3.53
C LYS A 139 -9.49 -7.91 4.57
N PRO A 140 -10.09 -7.05 5.37
CA PRO A 140 -9.42 -6.48 6.52
C PRO A 140 -8.95 -7.55 7.51
N THR A 141 -7.78 -7.35 8.11
CA THR A 141 -7.11 -8.34 8.95
C THR A 141 -7.60 -8.28 10.38
N GLY A 142 -8.08 -9.39 10.93
CA GLY A 142 -8.39 -9.50 12.37
C GLY A 142 -9.32 -8.39 12.87
N ALA A 143 -8.83 -7.57 13.80
CA ALA A 143 -9.57 -6.46 14.40
C ALA A 143 -9.80 -5.26 13.46
N GLU A 144 -9.09 -5.17 12.33
CA GLU A 144 -9.38 -4.15 11.30
C GLU A 144 -10.83 -4.20 10.82
N ARG A 145 -11.49 -5.36 10.94
CA ARG A 145 -12.91 -5.56 10.59
C ARG A 145 -13.89 -4.77 11.45
N LEU A 146 -13.43 -4.23 12.56
CA LEU A 146 -14.22 -3.29 13.36
C LEU A 146 -14.28 -1.90 12.70
N ILE A 147 -13.34 -1.61 11.81
CA ILE A 147 -13.13 -0.29 11.20
C ILE A 147 -13.46 -0.31 9.72
N TRP A 148 -12.94 -1.31 8.97
CA TRP A 148 -13.02 -1.39 7.52
C TRP A 148 -13.91 -2.54 7.03
N GLY A 149 -14.64 -2.27 5.96
CA GLY A 149 -15.40 -3.27 5.21
C GLY A 149 -14.54 -4.02 4.20
N ASP A 150 -15.07 -5.15 3.73
CA ASP A 150 -14.50 -5.94 2.64
C ASP A 150 -14.61 -5.18 1.31
N ALA A 151 -13.69 -5.43 0.38
CA ALA A 151 -13.79 -4.93 -0.99
C ALA A 151 -15.09 -5.41 -1.66
N ASP A 152 -15.72 -4.53 -2.41
CA ASP A 152 -17.00 -4.78 -3.10
C ASP A 152 -16.91 -4.59 -4.62
N ARG A 153 -15.73 -4.19 -5.14
CA ARG A 153 -15.50 -3.88 -6.55
C ARG A 153 -14.00 -3.85 -6.90
N ASP A 154 -13.74 -3.80 -8.20
CA ASP A 154 -12.40 -3.55 -8.77
C ASP A 154 -11.32 -4.47 -8.18
N TYR A 155 -11.61 -5.78 -8.18
CA TYR A 155 -10.68 -6.77 -7.64
C TYR A 155 -9.44 -6.89 -8.52
N PHE A 156 -8.26 -6.81 -7.89
CA PHE A 156 -6.96 -6.98 -8.54
C PHE A 156 -6.74 -6.07 -9.76
N PRO A 157 -6.93 -4.74 -9.63
CA PRO A 157 -6.64 -3.84 -10.73
C PRO A 157 -5.16 -3.87 -11.09
N VAL A 158 -4.88 -3.79 -12.38
CA VAL A 158 -3.53 -3.76 -12.93
C VAL A 158 -3.39 -2.53 -13.81
N VAL A 159 -2.26 -1.86 -13.71
CA VAL A 159 -1.92 -0.65 -14.46
C VAL A 159 -0.75 -0.96 -15.39
N ASP A 160 -0.93 -0.76 -16.67
CA ASP A 160 0.16 -0.84 -17.64
C ASP A 160 1.11 0.34 -17.49
N SER A 161 2.41 0.05 -17.52
CA SER A 161 3.46 1.05 -17.49
C SER A 161 4.52 0.79 -18.57
N PRO A 162 5.42 1.74 -18.83
CA PRO A 162 6.54 1.53 -19.76
C PRO A 162 7.50 0.41 -19.33
N TRP A 163 7.46 0.00 -18.09
CA TRP A 163 8.37 -1.00 -17.48
C TRP A 163 7.68 -2.33 -17.18
N GLY A 164 6.41 -2.47 -17.53
CA GLY A 164 5.60 -3.66 -17.27
C GLY A 164 4.33 -3.33 -16.49
N ALA A 165 3.56 -4.36 -16.22
CA ALA A 165 2.29 -4.23 -15.49
C ALA A 165 2.54 -4.08 -13.98
N MET A 166 1.84 -3.12 -13.35
CA MET A 166 1.86 -2.87 -11.91
C MET A 166 0.56 -3.32 -11.27
N GLY A 167 0.66 -3.97 -10.11
CA GLY A 167 -0.49 -4.31 -9.28
C GLY A 167 -0.11 -4.27 -7.80
N ALA A 168 -1.08 -4.04 -6.93
CA ALA A 168 -0.86 -3.95 -5.50
C ALA A 168 -1.71 -4.96 -4.73
N LEU A 169 -1.10 -5.59 -3.70
CA LEU A 169 -1.81 -6.25 -2.61
C LEU A 169 -1.43 -5.61 -1.29
N ILE A 170 -2.43 -5.29 -0.48
CA ILE A 170 -2.27 -4.53 0.76
C ILE A 170 -2.02 -5.49 1.93
N CYS A 171 -0.88 -5.37 2.61
CA CYS A 171 -0.57 -6.06 3.86
C CYS A 171 -0.83 -7.58 3.77
N TRP A 172 -1.66 -8.15 4.63
CA TRP A 172 -1.93 -9.60 4.69
C TRP A 172 -2.72 -10.17 3.50
N GLU A 173 -3.19 -9.36 2.56
CA GLU A 173 -3.60 -9.90 1.24
C GLU A 173 -2.46 -10.69 0.60
N ASN A 174 -1.23 -10.30 0.88
CA ASN A 174 -0.03 -10.98 0.42
C ASN A 174 0.15 -12.40 0.99
N TYR A 175 -0.57 -12.77 2.06
CA TYR A 175 -0.66 -14.14 2.54
C TYR A 175 -1.71 -14.98 1.81
N MET A 176 -2.57 -14.38 0.96
CA MET A 176 -3.58 -15.07 0.20
C MET A 176 -2.97 -15.63 -1.10
N PRO A 177 -2.70 -16.96 -1.24
CA PRO A 177 -2.02 -17.50 -2.41
C PRO A 177 -2.77 -17.22 -3.72
N LEU A 178 -4.10 -17.34 -3.71
CA LEU A 178 -4.92 -17.09 -4.90
C LEU A 178 -4.94 -15.61 -5.31
N ALA A 179 -4.81 -14.67 -4.35
CA ALA A 179 -4.71 -13.25 -4.67
C ALA A 179 -3.39 -12.94 -5.39
N ARG A 180 -2.26 -13.52 -4.93
CA ARG A 180 -0.97 -13.39 -5.63
C ARG A 180 -1.05 -14.00 -7.03
N THR A 181 -1.60 -15.22 -7.13
CA THR A 181 -1.79 -15.90 -8.43
C THR A 181 -2.63 -15.07 -9.39
N ALA A 182 -3.66 -14.35 -8.90
CA ALA A 182 -4.45 -13.44 -9.72
C ALA A 182 -3.60 -12.32 -10.35
N LEU A 183 -2.70 -11.72 -9.59
CA LEU A 183 -1.78 -10.71 -10.12
C LEU A 183 -0.76 -11.31 -11.09
N TYR A 184 -0.23 -12.50 -10.80
CA TYR A 184 0.71 -13.18 -11.71
C TYR A 184 0.04 -13.53 -13.05
N GLN A 185 -1.21 -14.02 -13.05
CA GLN A 185 -1.97 -14.30 -14.27
C GLN A 185 -2.28 -13.03 -15.07
N LYS A 186 -2.41 -11.88 -14.41
CA LYS A 186 -2.56 -10.57 -15.07
C LYS A 186 -1.22 -9.98 -15.54
N GLY A 187 -0.12 -10.72 -15.39
CA GLY A 187 1.20 -10.34 -15.90
C GLY A 187 1.91 -9.26 -15.06
N VAL A 188 1.56 -9.13 -13.77
CA VAL A 188 2.22 -8.15 -12.91
C VAL A 188 3.69 -8.49 -12.75
N SER A 189 4.55 -7.54 -13.13
CA SER A 189 6.01 -7.57 -13.00
C SER A 189 6.54 -6.57 -11.98
N LEU A 190 5.77 -5.51 -11.72
CA LEU A 190 6.03 -4.51 -10.70
C LEU A 190 5.01 -4.68 -9.58
N TYR A 191 5.35 -5.49 -8.58
CA TYR A 191 4.46 -5.89 -7.50
C TYR A 191 4.58 -4.92 -6.32
N LEU A 192 3.55 -4.10 -6.10
CA LEU A 192 3.49 -3.14 -5.01
C LEU A 192 2.96 -3.81 -3.75
N CYS A 193 3.69 -3.69 -2.65
CA CYS A 193 3.37 -4.31 -1.37
C CYS A 193 3.33 -3.26 -0.24
N PRO A 194 2.31 -2.36 -0.24
CA PRO A 194 2.10 -1.41 0.84
C PRO A 194 1.69 -2.13 2.11
N ASN A 195 2.28 -1.75 3.24
CA ASN A 195 2.13 -2.45 4.50
C ASN A 195 2.18 -1.49 5.70
N THR A 196 1.73 -2.00 6.85
CA THR A 196 1.90 -1.36 8.17
C THR A 196 2.05 -2.43 9.23
N ASN A 197 3.30 -2.76 9.60
CA ASN A 197 3.59 -3.70 10.67
C ASN A 197 4.99 -3.46 11.26
N ASN A 198 5.34 -4.22 12.30
CA ASN A 198 6.65 -4.21 12.93
C ASN A 198 7.29 -5.61 12.98
N ASN A 199 6.87 -6.52 12.09
CA ASN A 199 7.29 -7.90 12.08
C ASN A 199 8.42 -8.12 11.06
N SER A 200 9.60 -8.50 11.51
CA SER A 200 10.77 -8.79 10.68
C SER A 200 10.61 -10.05 9.80
N GLU A 201 9.83 -11.04 10.25
CA GLU A 201 9.52 -12.27 9.50
C GLU A 201 8.73 -11.99 8.23
N TRP A 202 8.13 -10.79 8.12
CA TRP A 202 7.48 -10.33 6.90
C TRP A 202 8.42 -10.31 5.69
N HIS A 203 9.71 -10.09 5.91
CA HIS A 203 10.72 -10.08 4.86
C HIS A 203 10.90 -11.44 4.18
N ASP A 204 10.68 -12.54 4.88
CA ASP A 204 10.68 -13.88 4.26
C ASP A 204 9.52 -14.02 3.28
N THR A 205 8.35 -13.46 3.63
CA THR A 205 7.17 -13.47 2.75
C THR A 205 7.38 -12.65 1.49
N ILE A 206 7.85 -11.41 1.58
CA ILE A 206 8.02 -10.53 0.40
C ILE A 206 9.13 -11.02 -0.52
N ARG A 207 10.19 -11.63 0.01
CA ARG A 207 11.23 -12.30 -0.77
C ARG A 207 10.68 -13.55 -1.47
N HIS A 208 9.86 -14.34 -0.78
CA HIS A 208 9.19 -15.49 -1.39
C HIS A 208 8.26 -15.06 -2.53
N ILE A 209 7.49 -13.98 -2.38
CA ILE A 209 6.63 -13.45 -3.44
C ILE A 209 7.44 -13.10 -4.70
N ALA A 210 8.58 -12.45 -4.54
CA ALA A 210 9.46 -12.11 -5.65
C ALA A 210 9.97 -13.36 -6.39
N ILE A 211 10.36 -14.41 -5.64
CA ILE A 211 10.83 -15.70 -6.19
C ILE A 211 9.68 -16.46 -6.88
N GLU A 212 8.51 -16.53 -6.22
CA GLU A 212 7.33 -17.25 -6.69
C GLU A 212 6.75 -16.61 -7.97
N GLY A 213 6.60 -15.28 -7.96
CA GLY A 213 6.01 -14.52 -9.06
C GLY A 213 6.99 -14.13 -10.16
N LYS A 214 8.30 -14.30 -9.92
CA LYS A 214 9.38 -13.79 -10.80
C LYS A 214 9.15 -12.32 -11.16
N CYS A 215 8.90 -11.50 -10.13
CA CYS A 215 8.58 -10.08 -10.25
C CYS A 215 9.43 -9.25 -9.28
N PHE A 216 9.55 -7.95 -9.56
CA PHE A 216 10.09 -7.02 -8.57
C PHE A 216 9.04 -6.76 -7.49
N VAL A 217 9.44 -6.80 -6.21
CA VAL A 217 8.56 -6.47 -5.08
C VAL A 217 9.02 -5.16 -4.45
N PHE A 218 8.10 -4.21 -4.38
CA PHE A 218 8.29 -2.90 -3.76
C PHE A 218 7.55 -2.89 -2.43
N HIS A 219 8.26 -3.35 -1.39
CA HIS A 219 7.72 -3.34 -0.04
C HIS A 219 7.93 -1.97 0.60
N VAL A 220 6.82 -1.33 0.99
CA VAL A 220 6.86 -0.05 1.66
C VAL A 220 6.03 -0.10 2.93
N ASN A 221 6.63 0.32 4.04
CA ASN A 221 6.06 0.31 5.37
C ASN A 221 6.05 1.72 5.96
N GLN A 222 5.16 1.98 6.92
CA GLN A 222 5.18 3.22 7.68
C GLN A 222 6.32 3.22 8.71
N TYR A 223 6.70 4.42 9.14
CA TYR A 223 7.44 4.62 10.37
C TYR A 223 6.68 5.57 11.27
N PHE A 224 6.35 5.18 12.48
CA PHE A 224 5.82 6.08 13.49
C PHE A 224 6.00 5.55 14.91
N THR A 225 6.08 6.49 15.85
CA THR A 225 6.15 6.21 17.27
C THR A 225 4.88 6.66 17.99
N ARG A 226 4.64 6.11 19.19
CA ARG A 226 3.49 6.50 20.02
C ARG A 226 3.46 8.00 20.30
N ASP A 227 4.61 8.64 20.44
CA ASP A 227 4.71 10.05 20.78
C ASP A 227 4.30 10.99 19.63
N MET A 228 4.09 10.45 18.42
CA MET A 228 3.59 11.19 17.25
C MET A 228 2.06 11.33 17.25
N TYR A 229 1.37 10.61 18.11
CA TYR A 229 -0.07 10.81 18.28
C TYR A 229 -0.36 12.16 18.94
N PRO A 230 -1.48 12.83 18.61
CA PRO A 230 -1.80 14.12 19.19
C PRO A 230 -1.99 14.02 20.71
N THR A 231 -1.47 15.00 21.44
CA THR A 231 -1.68 15.14 22.88
C THR A 231 -3.10 15.60 23.15
N GLY A 232 -3.69 15.14 24.27
CA GLY A 232 -5.03 15.56 24.66
C GLY A 232 -6.15 14.77 23.99
N TYR A 233 -5.85 13.65 23.36
CA TYR A 233 -6.86 12.71 22.92
C TYR A 233 -7.51 12.07 24.16
N HIS A 234 -8.77 12.40 24.39
CA HIS A 234 -9.54 11.95 25.55
C HIS A 234 -10.59 10.96 25.09
N GLY A 235 -10.85 9.92 25.85
CA GLY A 235 -11.81 8.88 25.51
C GLY A 235 -11.12 7.54 25.28
N PRO A 236 -11.84 6.52 24.80
CA PRO A 236 -11.31 5.17 24.62
C PRO A 236 -10.06 5.08 23.75
N ALA A 237 -9.99 5.86 22.66
CA ALA A 237 -8.81 5.88 21.79
C ALA A 237 -7.57 6.46 22.51
N GLY A 238 -7.74 7.42 23.41
CA GLY A 238 -6.64 7.94 24.21
C GLY A 238 -6.04 6.88 25.15
N ASP A 239 -6.88 6.06 25.78
CA ASP A 239 -6.45 4.94 26.62
C ASP A 239 -5.76 3.84 25.80
N GLU A 240 -6.26 3.58 24.58
CA GLU A 240 -5.66 2.62 23.66
C GLU A 240 -4.27 3.10 23.19
N ILE A 241 -4.14 4.38 22.78
CA ILE A 241 -2.87 5.00 22.40
C ILE A 241 -1.84 4.90 23.53
N ALA A 242 -2.23 5.17 24.78
CA ALA A 242 -1.33 5.11 25.92
C ALA A 242 -0.71 3.71 26.13
N ARG A 243 -1.36 2.65 25.65
CA ARG A 243 -0.90 1.25 25.75
C ARG A 243 -0.08 0.78 24.57
N LEU A 244 0.05 1.59 23.50
CA LEU A 244 0.83 1.21 22.32
C LEU A 244 2.31 0.99 22.69
N PRO A 245 3.00 0.10 21.96
CA PRO A 245 4.46 0.04 22.04
C PRO A 245 5.10 1.37 21.67
N LYS A 246 6.36 1.61 22.02
CA LYS A 246 7.05 2.86 21.70
C LYS A 246 7.07 3.12 20.20
N ALA A 247 7.34 2.10 19.38
CA ALA A 247 7.30 2.15 17.93
C ALA A 247 6.29 1.10 17.41
N PRO A 248 5.01 1.46 17.17
CA PRO A 248 4.03 0.55 16.62
C PRO A 248 4.38 0.12 15.19
N CYS A 249 5.05 0.98 14.44
CA CYS A 249 5.55 0.68 13.10
C CYS A 249 6.96 1.26 12.93
N ASN A 250 7.90 0.42 12.56
CA ASN A 250 9.33 0.72 12.60
C ASN A 250 10.02 0.74 11.22
N GLY A 251 9.27 0.77 10.11
CA GLY A 251 9.84 0.80 8.77
C GLY A 251 10.16 -0.59 8.22
N GLY A 252 11.33 -0.76 7.65
CA GLY A 252 11.76 -1.99 6.97
C GLY A 252 11.42 -2.01 5.49
N SER A 253 11.18 -0.86 4.87
CA SER A 253 10.94 -0.79 3.42
C SER A 253 12.14 -1.24 2.62
N ALA A 254 11.90 -2.00 1.54
CA ALA A 254 12.94 -2.59 0.71
C ALA A 254 12.44 -2.86 -0.71
N VAL A 255 13.37 -2.88 -1.67
CA VAL A 255 13.13 -3.36 -3.04
C VAL A 255 13.77 -4.73 -3.21
N ILE A 256 13.01 -5.70 -3.73
CA ILE A 256 13.45 -7.08 -3.94
C ILE A 256 13.39 -7.39 -5.43
N ASP A 257 14.43 -8.04 -5.95
CA ASP A 257 14.53 -8.48 -7.34
C ASP A 257 13.78 -9.82 -7.59
N PRO A 258 13.55 -10.23 -8.85
CA PRO A 258 12.87 -11.49 -9.18
C PRO A 258 13.57 -12.79 -8.70
N TYR A 259 14.76 -12.69 -8.14
CA TYR A 259 15.51 -13.81 -7.55
C TYR A 259 15.39 -13.85 -6.01
N GLY A 260 14.74 -12.84 -5.41
CA GLY A 260 14.55 -12.70 -3.96
C GLY A 260 15.71 -12.00 -3.25
N HIS A 261 16.62 -11.34 -4.00
CA HIS A 261 17.69 -10.55 -3.41
C HIS A 261 17.23 -9.11 -3.15
N TYR A 262 17.75 -8.50 -2.12
CA TYR A 262 17.54 -7.07 -1.88
C TYR A 262 18.30 -6.23 -2.92
N VAL A 263 17.58 -5.39 -3.66
CA VAL A 263 18.17 -4.29 -4.43
C VAL A 263 18.52 -3.15 -3.49
N THR A 264 17.65 -2.91 -2.49
CA THR A 264 17.92 -2.06 -1.33
C THR A 264 17.66 -2.84 -0.06
N GLU A 265 18.62 -2.84 0.86
CA GLU A 265 18.43 -3.45 2.18
C GLU A 265 17.29 -2.75 2.94
N PRO A 266 16.59 -3.47 3.86
CA PRO A 266 15.57 -2.88 4.67
C PRO A 266 16.08 -1.71 5.53
N VAL A 267 15.35 -0.58 5.50
CA VAL A 267 15.70 0.59 6.30
C VAL A 267 14.74 0.70 7.49
N TRP A 268 15.29 0.77 8.70
CA TRP A 268 14.54 0.71 9.93
C TRP A 268 14.62 2.02 10.75
N ASP A 269 13.61 2.23 11.61
CA ASP A 269 13.56 3.21 12.68
C ASP A 269 13.72 4.68 12.24
N CYS A 270 13.36 5.00 11.02
CA CYS A 270 13.36 6.39 10.54
C CYS A 270 12.32 6.64 9.46
N GLU A 271 11.91 7.90 9.33
CA GLU A 271 11.22 8.39 8.15
C GLU A 271 12.24 8.73 7.05
N THR A 272 12.04 8.21 5.84
CA THR A 272 12.99 8.44 4.74
C THR A 272 12.37 8.11 3.38
N ILE A 273 13.01 8.58 2.30
CA ILE A 273 12.74 8.16 0.93
C ILE A 273 13.91 7.27 0.46
N ILE A 274 13.62 6.04 0.12
CA ILE A 274 14.59 5.04 -0.33
C ILE A 274 14.54 4.99 -1.86
N TYR A 275 15.65 5.22 -2.52
CA TYR A 275 15.77 5.19 -3.98
C TYR A 275 16.42 3.90 -4.46
N ALA A 276 15.87 3.33 -5.53
CA ALA A 276 16.44 2.17 -6.22
C ALA A 276 16.39 2.37 -7.73
N ASP A 277 17.44 1.97 -8.42
CA ASP A 277 17.46 1.84 -9.88
C ASP A 277 17.36 0.36 -10.22
N ILE A 278 16.33 -0.04 -10.97
CA ILE A 278 16.11 -1.42 -11.39
C ILE A 278 16.17 -1.55 -12.91
N ASN A 279 16.49 -2.77 -13.36
CA ASN A 279 16.40 -3.16 -14.76
C ASN A 279 15.23 -4.15 -14.93
N PRO A 280 14.09 -3.77 -15.51
CA PRO A 280 12.95 -4.67 -15.71
C PRO A 280 13.26 -5.92 -16.58
N ASP A 281 14.30 -5.89 -17.42
CA ASP A 281 14.71 -7.07 -18.22
C ASP A 281 15.11 -8.27 -17.34
N GLU A 282 15.44 -8.04 -16.06
CA GLU A 282 15.78 -9.14 -15.12
C GLU A 282 14.60 -10.07 -14.86
N GLU A 283 13.37 -9.59 -15.01
CA GLU A 283 12.18 -10.43 -14.94
C GLU A 283 12.16 -11.50 -16.03
N ALA A 284 12.42 -11.10 -17.28
CA ALA A 284 12.45 -12.04 -18.40
C ALA A 284 13.55 -13.09 -18.22
N ARG A 285 14.71 -12.70 -17.67
CA ARG A 285 15.80 -13.63 -17.35
C ARG A 285 15.42 -14.61 -16.25
N ALA A 286 14.75 -14.12 -15.18
CA ALA A 286 14.30 -14.95 -14.07
C ALA A 286 13.20 -15.93 -14.50
N ARG A 287 12.30 -15.53 -15.38
CA ARG A 287 11.23 -16.38 -15.93
C ARG A 287 11.74 -17.50 -16.83
N MET A 288 12.96 -17.43 -17.36
CA MET A 288 13.55 -18.53 -18.11
C MET A 288 13.62 -19.82 -17.27
N GLU A 289 13.89 -19.72 -15.99
CA GLU A 289 13.98 -20.86 -15.08
C GLU A 289 12.62 -21.32 -14.55
N PHE A 290 11.72 -20.36 -14.27
CA PHE A 290 10.42 -20.61 -13.67
C PHE A 290 9.44 -19.51 -14.08
N ASP A 291 8.42 -19.86 -14.85
CA ASP A 291 7.31 -18.96 -15.18
C ASP A 291 6.00 -19.55 -14.61
N PRO A 292 5.49 -19.03 -13.49
CA PRO A 292 4.33 -19.62 -12.80
C PRO A 292 3.04 -19.59 -13.64
N CYS A 293 2.95 -18.68 -14.61
CA CYS A 293 1.79 -18.55 -15.50
C CYS A 293 2.08 -18.99 -16.94
N GLY A 294 3.34 -19.33 -17.23
CA GLY A 294 3.81 -19.85 -18.52
C GLY A 294 4.12 -21.34 -18.48
N HIS A 295 5.38 -21.70 -18.71
CA HIS A 295 5.80 -23.11 -18.87
C HIS A 295 5.75 -23.97 -17.61
N TYR A 296 5.56 -23.37 -16.41
CA TYR A 296 5.28 -24.11 -15.16
C TYR A 296 3.78 -24.18 -14.83
N SER A 297 2.92 -23.52 -15.62
CA SER A 297 1.48 -23.62 -15.46
C SER A 297 0.92 -24.93 -16.03
N ARG A 298 -0.05 -25.51 -15.35
CA ARG A 298 -0.80 -26.70 -15.78
C ARG A 298 -2.31 -26.42 -15.75
N PRO A 299 -2.82 -25.58 -16.69
CA PRO A 299 -4.24 -25.20 -16.73
C PRO A 299 -5.18 -26.40 -17.00
N ASP A 300 -4.64 -27.52 -17.47
CA ASP A 300 -5.32 -28.79 -17.58
C ASP A 300 -5.52 -29.51 -16.23
N VAL A 301 -4.82 -29.08 -15.17
CA VAL A 301 -4.89 -29.65 -13.82
C VAL A 301 -5.52 -28.69 -12.81
N THR A 302 -5.15 -27.40 -12.88
CA THR A 302 -5.61 -26.36 -11.95
C THR A 302 -5.96 -25.08 -12.69
N GLU A 303 -7.08 -24.46 -12.32
CA GLU A 303 -7.53 -23.20 -12.88
C GLU A 303 -7.93 -22.23 -11.76
N LEU A 304 -7.54 -20.95 -11.90
CA LEU A 304 -8.05 -19.87 -11.07
C LEU A 304 -9.07 -19.07 -11.85
N ILE A 305 -10.31 -19.04 -11.36
CA ILE A 305 -11.39 -18.23 -11.91
C ILE A 305 -11.56 -16.97 -11.06
N LEU A 306 -11.48 -15.80 -11.67
CA LEU A 306 -11.73 -14.53 -11.01
C LEU A 306 -13.17 -14.08 -11.28
N HIS A 307 -13.90 -13.76 -10.21
CA HIS A 307 -15.23 -13.18 -10.29
C HIS A 307 -15.11 -11.65 -10.32
N GLU A 308 -14.77 -11.10 -11.47
CA GLU A 308 -14.72 -9.64 -11.65
C GLU A 308 -16.13 -9.06 -11.69
N LYS A 309 -16.37 -7.98 -10.93
CA LYS A 309 -17.63 -7.24 -10.88
C LYS A 309 -17.45 -5.86 -11.47
#